data_1756bfecd5797c5ea3a8cd3d17f0b31f
#
_entry.id   1756bfecd5797c5ea3a8cd3d17f0b31f
#
_cell.length_a   1.000
_cell.length_b   1.000
_cell.length_c   1.000
_cell.angle_alpha   90.00
_cell.angle_beta   90.00
_cell.angle_gamma   90.00
#
_symmetry.space_group_name_H-M   'P 1'
#
loop_
_entity.id
_entity.type
_entity.pdbx_description
1 polymer ?
#
loop_
_entity_poly.entity_id
_entity_poly.type
_entity_poly.pdbx_seq_one_letter_code
_entity_poly.pdbx_strand_id
1 'polypeptide(L)'
;MRGLFLCSLMPLPYRPQPGEILICSFDDVACGAEMIKRRPVVVVSCHQSHRRNLCTVVPLSTTAPTPVMAWHHPLPHLSVTGWKASAPMWAKCDMLATVSFVRLNQPYLKSRSGGRRFVPHALLAGDLAAIRKCIQIYLIM
;
A
#
# COMPACT_ATOMS: atom_id res chain seq x y z
N MET A 1 2.25 -24.08 -13.57
CA MET A 1 1.17 -23.12 -13.70
C MET A 1 1.20 -22.13 -12.55
N ARG A 2 2.00 -21.12 -12.76
CA ARG A 2 2.18 -20.10 -11.71
C ARG A 2 0.91 -19.33 -11.39
N GLY A 3 0.08 -19.08 -12.39
CA GLY A 3 -1.16 -18.35 -12.18
C GLY A 3 -2.11 -19.02 -11.19
N LEU A 4 -2.04 -20.35 -11.09
CA LEU A 4 -2.87 -21.08 -10.15
C LEU A 4 -2.51 -20.79 -8.69
N PHE A 5 -1.22 -20.62 -8.41
CA PHE A 5 -0.79 -20.27 -7.05
C PHE A 5 -1.24 -18.88 -6.65
N LEU A 6 -1.18 -17.93 -7.59
CA LEU A 6 -1.68 -16.58 -7.35
C LEU A 6 -3.18 -16.58 -7.16
N CYS A 7 -3.90 -17.38 -7.94
CA CYS A 7 -5.35 -17.51 -7.83
C CYS A 7 -5.78 -18.17 -6.52
N SER A 8 -4.88 -18.92 -5.85
CA SER A 8 -5.19 -19.49 -4.54
C SER A 8 -5.14 -18.43 -3.44
N LEU A 9 -4.53 -17.26 -3.69
CA LEU A 9 -4.59 -16.15 -2.79
C LEU A 9 -5.96 -15.52 -2.90
N MET A 10 -6.64 -15.40 -1.76
CA MET A 10 -7.95 -14.79 -1.76
C MET A 10 -7.85 -13.32 -2.09
N PRO A 11 -8.60 -12.82 -3.09
CA PRO A 11 -8.65 -11.39 -3.33
C PRO A 11 -9.29 -10.68 -2.14
N LEU A 12 -9.00 -9.40 -2.01
CA LEU A 12 -9.66 -8.58 -1.02
C LEU A 12 -11.18 -8.68 -1.22
N PRO A 13 -11.97 -9.06 -0.19
CA PRO A 13 -13.37 -9.37 -0.36
C PRO A 13 -14.29 -8.16 -0.47
N TYR A 14 -13.74 -6.96 -0.47
CA TYR A 14 -14.51 -5.72 -0.54
C TYR A 14 -13.73 -4.70 -1.37
N ARG A 15 -14.41 -3.63 -1.77
CA ARG A 15 -13.76 -2.52 -2.47
C ARG A 15 -13.11 -1.59 -1.46
N PRO A 16 -11.79 -1.41 -1.48
CA PRO A 16 -11.13 -0.56 -0.51
C PRO A 16 -11.48 0.91 -0.72
N GLN A 17 -11.51 1.65 0.40
CA GLN A 17 -11.78 3.07 0.41
C GLN A 17 -10.48 3.87 0.30
N PRO A 18 -10.52 5.09 -0.27
CA PRO A 18 -9.34 5.95 -0.26
C PRO A 18 -8.84 6.21 1.16
N GLY A 19 -7.54 6.14 1.35
CA GLY A 19 -6.91 6.29 2.65
C GLY A 19 -6.76 4.99 3.43
N GLU A 20 -7.38 3.92 3.00
CA GLU A 20 -7.23 2.62 3.65
C GLU A 20 -5.81 2.10 3.45
N ILE A 21 -5.23 1.54 4.52
CA ILE A 21 -3.89 0.98 4.50
C ILE A 21 -4.00 -0.53 4.37
N LEU A 22 -3.35 -1.08 3.37
CA LEU A 22 -3.35 -2.51 3.08
C LEU A 22 -1.91 -2.98 2.93
N ILE A 23 -1.73 -4.29 2.93
CA ILE A 23 -0.44 -4.91 2.62
C ILE A 23 -0.52 -5.43 1.20
N CYS A 24 0.43 -5.00 0.37
CA CYS A 24 0.50 -5.42 -1.03
C CYS A 24 1.72 -6.29 -1.27
N SER A 25 1.52 -7.37 -2.03
CA SER A 25 2.61 -8.24 -2.46
C SER A 25 3.06 -7.81 -3.85
N PHE A 26 4.33 -7.43 -3.96
CA PHE A 26 4.94 -7.02 -5.22
C PHE A 26 5.89 -8.08 -5.79
N ASP A 27 6.07 -9.20 -5.08
CA ASP A 27 7.17 -10.14 -5.33
C ASP A 27 7.20 -10.71 -6.74
N ASP A 28 6.05 -11.01 -7.30
CA ASP A 28 5.94 -11.71 -8.57
C ASP A 28 5.91 -10.79 -9.79
N VAL A 29 6.00 -9.48 -9.59
CA VAL A 29 6.03 -8.50 -10.69
C VAL A 29 7.26 -7.62 -10.66
N ALA A 30 8.05 -7.68 -9.60
CA ALA A 30 9.22 -6.83 -9.45
C ALA A 30 10.31 -7.19 -10.46
N CYS A 31 10.93 -6.19 -11.04
CA CYS A 31 12.01 -6.33 -11.99
C CYS A 31 13.00 -5.17 -11.80
N GLY A 32 14.26 -5.48 -11.56
CA GLY A 32 15.28 -4.46 -11.37
C GLY A 32 15.01 -3.56 -10.17
N ALA A 33 14.83 -2.27 -10.42
CA ALA A 33 14.62 -1.27 -9.36
C ALA A 33 13.19 -1.17 -8.88
N GLU A 34 12.28 -2.01 -9.38
CA GLU A 34 10.89 -1.98 -8.95
C GLU A 34 10.74 -2.40 -7.49
N MET A 35 9.63 -1.98 -6.89
CA MET A 35 9.31 -2.36 -5.52
C MET A 35 9.16 -3.86 -5.40
N ILE A 36 9.85 -4.46 -4.45
CA ILE A 36 9.81 -5.91 -4.19
C ILE A 36 9.26 -6.18 -2.81
N LYS A 37 8.91 -7.44 -2.55
CA LYS A 37 8.39 -7.95 -1.28
C LYS A 37 7.01 -7.38 -0.94
N ARG A 38 6.55 -7.75 0.23
CA ARG A 38 5.31 -7.24 0.78
C ARG A 38 5.55 -5.89 1.42
N ARG A 39 4.68 -4.94 1.14
CA ARG A 39 4.80 -3.57 1.65
C ARG A 39 3.45 -3.04 2.07
N PRO A 40 3.40 -2.21 3.11
CA PRO A 40 2.20 -1.42 3.35
C PRO A 40 2.00 -0.45 2.20
N VAL A 41 0.75 -0.26 1.83
CA VAL A 41 0.35 0.68 0.80
C VAL A 41 -0.88 1.45 1.27
N VAL A 42 -1.08 2.65 0.74
CA VAL A 42 -2.31 3.39 0.95
C VAL A 42 -3.09 3.47 -0.35
N VAL A 43 -4.39 3.20 -0.27
CA VAL A 43 -5.29 3.31 -1.42
C VAL A 43 -5.56 4.79 -1.67
N VAL A 44 -5.33 5.24 -2.89
CA VAL A 44 -5.53 6.65 -3.28
C VAL A 44 -6.64 6.84 -4.29
N SER A 45 -7.06 5.79 -4.98
CA SER A 45 -8.16 5.85 -5.93
C SER A 45 -9.50 5.74 -5.23
N CYS A 46 -10.53 6.42 -5.79
CA CYS A 46 -11.89 6.32 -5.29
C CYS A 46 -12.45 4.93 -5.58
N HIS A 47 -13.16 4.34 -4.62
CA HIS A 47 -13.72 3.00 -4.79
C HIS A 47 -14.65 2.89 -6.00
N GLN A 48 -15.29 3.98 -6.39
CA GLN A 48 -16.17 4.03 -7.56
C GLN A 48 -15.41 3.90 -8.87
N SER A 49 -14.12 4.22 -8.88
CA SER A 49 -13.28 4.10 -10.06
C SER A 49 -12.59 2.75 -10.18
N HIS A 50 -12.74 1.87 -9.20
CA HIS A 50 -12.09 0.58 -9.21
C HIS A 50 -12.74 -0.33 -10.25
N ARG A 51 -11.95 -0.70 -11.25
CA ARG A 51 -12.39 -1.57 -12.35
C ARG A 51 -11.75 -2.93 -12.22
N ARG A 52 -12.53 -4.00 -12.45
CA ARG A 52 -12.01 -5.38 -12.52
C ARG A 52 -11.14 -5.74 -11.31
N ASN A 53 -11.54 -5.29 -10.12
CA ASN A 53 -10.79 -5.54 -8.90
C ASN A 53 -9.36 -4.98 -8.95
N LEU A 54 -9.22 -3.78 -9.53
CA LEU A 54 -7.97 -3.02 -9.54
C LEU A 54 -8.14 -1.74 -8.73
N CYS A 55 -7.09 -1.32 -8.06
CA CYS A 55 -7.05 0.00 -7.42
C CYS A 55 -5.65 0.58 -7.48
N THR A 56 -5.56 1.89 -7.32
CA THR A 56 -4.28 2.59 -7.33
C THR A 56 -3.82 2.84 -5.92
N VAL A 57 -2.58 2.49 -5.65
CA VAL A 57 -1.96 2.55 -4.32
C VAL A 57 -0.64 3.28 -4.35
N VAL A 58 -0.25 3.82 -3.20
CA VAL A 58 1.07 4.42 -2.99
C VAL A 58 1.80 3.60 -1.94
N PRO A 59 3.02 3.10 -2.24
CA PRO A 59 3.79 2.34 -1.27
C PRO A 59 4.25 3.21 -0.10
N LEU A 60 4.27 2.60 1.07
CA LEU A 60 4.80 3.19 2.29
C LEU A 60 6.12 2.48 2.64
N SER A 61 7.12 3.25 3.01
CA SER A 61 8.45 2.70 3.28
C SER A 61 9.00 3.27 4.58
N THR A 62 9.72 2.44 5.32
CA THR A 62 10.47 2.87 6.51
C THR A 62 11.84 3.44 6.14
N THR A 63 12.24 3.34 4.87
CA THR A 63 13.48 3.92 4.38
C THR A 63 13.23 5.35 3.94
N ALA A 64 13.87 6.30 4.60
CA ALA A 64 13.75 7.70 4.22
C ALA A 64 14.30 7.92 2.81
N PRO A 65 13.60 8.70 1.97
CA PRO A 65 14.12 9.01 0.64
C PRO A 65 15.36 9.90 0.74
N THR A 66 16.30 9.71 -0.19
CA THR A 66 17.54 10.48 -0.24
C THR A 66 17.79 10.92 -1.69
N PRO A 67 17.55 12.20 -2.01
CA PRO A 67 17.00 13.25 -1.17
C PRO A 67 15.50 13.17 -1.01
N VAL A 68 14.96 13.87 -0.02
CA VAL A 68 13.51 14.05 0.11
C VAL A 68 13.06 15.02 -0.98
N MET A 69 12.07 14.60 -1.77
CA MET A 69 11.53 15.38 -2.86
C MET A 69 10.13 15.88 -2.52
N ALA A 70 9.61 16.79 -3.34
CA ALA A 70 8.28 17.37 -3.12
C ALA A 70 7.14 16.34 -3.17
N TRP A 71 7.36 15.20 -3.80
CA TRP A 71 6.37 14.11 -3.90
C TRP A 71 6.50 13.05 -2.81
N HIS A 72 7.36 13.25 -1.82
CA HIS A 72 7.47 12.37 -0.67
C HIS A 72 6.72 12.98 0.52
N HIS A 73 5.91 12.18 1.20
CA HIS A 73 5.15 12.65 2.35
C HIS A 73 5.50 11.81 3.58
N PRO A 74 5.98 12.44 4.66
CA PRO A 74 6.30 11.71 5.90
C PRO A 74 5.03 11.38 6.67
N LEU A 75 5.03 10.23 7.32
CA LEU A 75 3.95 9.74 8.17
C LEU A 75 4.53 9.33 9.52
N PRO A 76 4.98 10.31 10.34
CA PRO A 76 5.77 10.01 11.53
C PRO A 76 5.01 9.26 12.62
N HIS A 77 3.68 9.35 12.62
CA HIS A 77 2.86 8.72 13.67
C HIS A 77 2.15 7.46 13.19
N LEU A 78 2.40 7.03 11.96
CA LEU A 78 1.74 5.86 11.42
C LEU A 78 2.35 4.59 11.98
N SER A 79 1.50 3.71 12.49
CA SER A 79 1.87 2.37 12.91
C SER A 79 0.94 1.39 12.23
N VAL A 80 1.51 0.41 11.55
CA VAL A 80 0.74 -0.59 10.81
C VAL A 80 0.88 -1.94 11.51
N THR A 81 -0.23 -2.56 11.87
CA THR A 81 -0.27 -3.84 12.56
C THR A 81 0.49 -4.91 11.78
N GLY A 82 1.32 -5.67 12.49
CA GLY A 82 2.13 -6.71 11.87
C GLY A 82 3.34 -6.19 11.12
N TRP A 83 3.58 -4.90 11.14
CA TRP A 83 4.68 -4.26 10.45
C TRP A 83 5.55 -3.50 11.43
N LYS A 84 6.79 -3.95 11.59
CA LYS A 84 7.73 -3.24 12.47
C LYS A 84 8.26 -2.01 11.76
N ALA A 85 7.99 -0.85 12.35
CA ALA A 85 8.58 0.40 11.90
C ALA A 85 9.56 0.86 12.98
N SER A 86 10.84 0.73 12.71
CA SER A 86 11.90 1.30 13.56
C SER A 86 12.14 2.78 13.25
N ALA A 87 11.51 3.29 12.20
CA ALA A 87 11.65 4.65 11.72
C ALA A 87 10.29 5.14 11.20
N PRO A 88 10.10 6.45 11.05
CA PRO A 88 8.89 7.00 10.44
C PRO A 88 8.69 6.44 9.04
N MET A 89 7.42 6.22 8.67
CA MET A 89 7.09 5.78 7.33
C MET A 89 6.98 6.97 6.38
N TRP A 90 7.25 6.70 5.12
CA TRP A 90 7.20 7.69 4.04
C TRP A 90 6.29 7.17 2.93
N ALA A 91 5.41 8.03 2.45
CA ALA A 91 4.65 7.76 1.24
C ALA A 91 5.50 8.18 0.04
N LYS A 92 5.83 7.19 -0.80
CA LYS A 92 6.66 7.41 -2.00
C LYS A 92 5.76 7.51 -3.22
N CYS A 93 5.28 8.70 -3.49
CA CYS A 93 4.26 8.94 -4.51
C CYS A 93 4.77 8.76 -5.94
N ASP A 94 6.09 8.78 -6.14
CA ASP A 94 6.70 8.46 -7.43
C ASP A 94 6.61 6.97 -7.79
N MET A 95 6.25 6.14 -6.84
CA MET A 95 6.10 4.71 -7.02
C MET A 95 4.64 4.25 -6.98
N LEU A 96 3.71 5.16 -7.21
CA LEU A 96 2.31 4.76 -7.24
C LEU A 96 2.07 3.71 -8.33
N ALA A 97 1.16 2.79 -8.06
CA ALA A 97 0.90 1.67 -8.94
C ALA A 97 -0.56 1.25 -8.88
N THR A 98 -1.08 0.76 -9.98
CA THR A 98 -2.40 0.12 -10.01
C THR A 98 -2.21 -1.37 -9.89
N VAL A 99 -2.86 -1.97 -8.90
CA VAL A 99 -2.66 -3.37 -8.55
C VAL A 99 -3.99 -4.10 -8.43
N SER A 100 -3.93 -5.42 -8.62
CA SER A 100 -5.08 -6.29 -8.44
C SER A 100 -5.38 -6.52 -6.96
N PHE A 101 -6.65 -6.67 -6.61
CA PHE A 101 -7.09 -7.00 -5.25
C PHE A 101 -6.50 -8.32 -4.75
N VAL A 102 -6.10 -9.23 -5.65
CA VAL A 102 -5.47 -10.49 -5.23
C VAL A 102 -4.11 -10.28 -4.56
N ARG A 103 -3.49 -9.12 -4.79
CA ARG A 103 -2.22 -8.75 -4.16
C ARG A 103 -2.39 -8.08 -2.81
N LEU A 104 -3.62 -7.79 -2.41
CA LEU A 104 -3.90 -6.94 -1.25
C LEU A 104 -4.50 -7.75 -0.11
N ASN A 105 -4.07 -7.44 1.11
CA ASN A 105 -4.64 -7.95 2.34
C ASN A 105 -4.71 -6.83 3.37
N GLN A 106 -5.64 -6.96 4.31
CA GLN A 106 -5.59 -6.11 5.49
C GLN A 106 -4.35 -6.44 6.32
N PRO A 107 -3.78 -5.46 7.05
CA PRO A 107 -2.75 -5.76 8.03
C PRO A 107 -3.26 -6.79 9.05
N TYR A 108 -2.40 -7.71 9.46
CA TYR A 108 -2.82 -8.78 10.37
C TYR A 108 -1.70 -9.17 11.32
N LEU A 109 -2.11 -9.77 12.43
CA LEU A 109 -1.23 -10.47 13.36
C LEU A 109 -1.53 -11.96 13.28
N LYS A 110 -0.49 -12.78 13.39
CA LYS A 110 -0.66 -14.23 13.53
C LYS A 110 -1.09 -14.54 14.95
N SER A 111 -2.15 -15.32 15.11
CA SER A 111 -2.56 -15.82 16.41
C SER A 111 -1.70 -17.01 16.81
N ARG A 112 -1.73 -17.38 18.10
CA ARG A 112 -1.00 -18.54 18.62
C ARG A 112 -1.47 -19.83 17.99
N SER A 113 -2.74 -19.90 17.59
CA SER A 113 -3.34 -21.06 16.95
C SER A 113 -3.07 -21.15 15.46
N GLY A 114 -2.27 -20.24 14.89
CA GLY A 114 -1.94 -20.20 13.47
C GLY A 114 -2.91 -19.40 12.61
N GLY A 115 -4.00 -18.91 13.18
CA GLY A 115 -4.95 -18.04 12.47
C GLY A 115 -4.40 -16.63 12.30
N ARG A 116 -5.11 -15.83 11.48
CA ARG A 116 -4.77 -14.43 11.23
C ARG A 116 -5.83 -13.53 11.83
N ARG A 117 -5.40 -12.53 12.57
CA ARG A 117 -6.29 -11.50 13.08
C ARG A 117 -6.07 -10.24 12.27
N PHE A 118 -7.04 -9.90 11.43
CA PHE A 118 -6.98 -8.73 10.57
C PHE A 118 -7.38 -7.48 11.35
N VAL A 119 -6.64 -6.40 11.14
CA VAL A 119 -6.86 -5.13 11.81
C VAL A 119 -6.92 -4.02 10.75
N PRO A 120 -8.08 -3.37 10.57
CA PRO A 120 -8.18 -2.29 9.60
C PRO A 120 -7.41 -1.06 10.05
N HIS A 121 -6.76 -0.41 9.09
CA HIS A 121 -6.08 0.86 9.28
C HIS A 121 -6.46 1.82 8.17
N ALA A 122 -6.52 3.10 8.52
CA ALA A 122 -6.75 4.15 7.53
C ALA A 122 -5.96 5.39 7.92
N LEU A 123 -5.56 6.17 6.92
CA LEU A 123 -4.93 7.46 7.14
C LEU A 123 -5.96 8.49 7.61
N LEU A 124 -5.48 9.48 8.34
CA LEU A 124 -6.24 10.69 8.60
C LEU A 124 -6.48 11.43 7.28
N ALA A 125 -7.61 12.15 7.21
CA ALA A 125 -8.00 12.85 5.99
C ALA A 125 -6.93 13.85 5.52
N GLY A 126 -6.25 14.51 6.46
CA GLY A 126 -5.19 15.45 6.12
C GLY A 126 -4.00 14.80 5.44
N ASP A 127 -3.61 13.61 5.90
CA ASP A 127 -2.50 12.88 5.27
C ASP A 127 -2.88 12.38 3.88
N LEU A 128 -4.10 11.91 3.69
CA LEU A 128 -4.57 11.50 2.37
C LEU A 128 -4.56 12.67 1.39
N ALA A 129 -5.03 13.84 1.83
CA ALA A 129 -5.02 15.03 0.99
C ALA A 129 -3.59 15.44 0.62
N ALA A 130 -2.65 15.35 1.57
CA ALA A 130 -1.25 15.66 1.33
C ALA A 130 -0.63 14.68 0.33
N ILE A 131 -0.93 13.39 0.45
CA ILE A 131 -0.43 12.37 -0.47
C ILE A 131 -0.98 12.62 -1.88
N ARG A 132 -2.26 12.93 -2.00
CA ARG A 132 -2.86 13.24 -3.31
C ARG A 132 -2.20 14.46 -3.96
N LYS A 133 -1.86 15.46 -3.16
CA LYS A 133 -1.11 16.61 -3.66
C LYS A 133 0.29 16.22 -4.13
N CYS A 134 0.96 15.37 -3.39
CA CYS A 134 2.28 14.86 -3.79
C CYS A 134 2.21 14.11 -5.12
N ILE A 135 1.16 13.32 -5.34
CA ILE A 135 0.93 12.63 -6.60
C ILE A 135 0.76 13.64 -7.73
N GLN A 136 -0.03 14.69 -7.52
CA GLN A 136 -0.21 15.73 -8.52
C GLN A 136 1.11 16.39 -8.87
N ILE A 137 1.90 16.75 -7.86
CA ILE A 137 3.22 17.35 -8.07
C ILE A 137 4.09 16.44 -8.94
N TYR A 138 4.13 15.15 -8.62
CA TYR A 138 4.95 14.20 -9.35
C TYR A 138 4.49 14.06 -10.81
N LEU A 139 3.19 13.98 -11.05
CA LEU A 139 2.66 13.69 -12.39
C LEU A 139 2.67 14.90 -13.32
N ILE A 140 2.70 16.12 -12.79
CA ILE A 140 2.66 17.32 -13.63
C ILE A 140 4.02 18.04 -13.75
N MET A 141 5.05 17.47 -13.18
CA MET A 141 6.41 18.02 -13.29
C MET A 141 7.04 17.76 -14.64
#